data_73f35c1356bd551fb4f206aa0eca1336
#
_entry.id   73f35c1356bd551fb4f206aa0eca1336
#
_cell.length_a   1.000
_cell.length_b   1.000
_cell.length_c   1.000
_cell.angle_alpha   90.00
_cell.angle_beta   90.00
_cell.angle_gamma   90.00
#
_symmetry.space_group_name_H-M   'P 1'
#
loop_
_entity.id
_entity.type
_entity.pdbx_description
1 polymer ?
#
loop_
_entity_poly.entity_id
_entity_poly.type
_entity_poly.pdbx_seq_one_letter_code
_entity_poly.pdbx_strand_id
1 'polypeptide(L)'
;MRARRTSRSLRGRRLPRIGQVALALLCAGFGYLAYVYLTLPDVSSLRTANPATTAFIELRVREARAKGHPARREQRWVGYSRISPTLKRAVLVAEDAAFWRHEGIDVDEIRKSLERDLEQGRFSRGGSTITQQLAKNLYLTPSKNPLRKLKELLIARRLEAQLSKRRILELYLNVIEWGDGVYGAEAAAREHFGKSAVSLTADEAALLAGAIVNPRVHDPSKPTPRLLGRQRLILSRMGVVSPPSDAAANPGPAAASEASGR
;
A
#
# COMPACT_ATOMS: atom_id res chain seq x y z
N MET A 1 -63.77 21.33 44.64
CA MET A 1 -62.61 20.44 44.35
C MET A 1 -61.73 21.06 43.27
N ARG A 2 -60.55 21.61 43.65
CA ARG A 2 -59.59 22.19 42.70
C ARG A 2 -58.38 21.23 42.60
N ALA A 3 -58.22 20.58 41.42
CA ALA A 3 -57.09 19.71 41.13
C ALA A 3 -55.80 20.57 40.96
N ARG A 4 -54.79 20.32 41.82
CA ARG A 4 -53.42 20.90 41.67
C ARG A 4 -52.69 20.10 40.55
N ARG A 5 -52.45 20.72 39.41
CA ARG A 5 -51.47 20.25 38.42
C ARG A 5 -50.05 20.47 38.92
N THR A 6 -49.40 19.41 39.33
CA THR A 6 -47.94 19.44 39.59
C THR A 6 -47.19 19.38 38.28
N SER A 7 -46.67 20.52 37.82
CA SER A 7 -45.71 20.55 36.71
C SER A 7 -44.36 20.02 37.20
N ARG A 8 -44.03 18.80 36.84
CA ARG A 8 -42.67 18.25 36.98
C ARG A 8 -41.75 19.00 35.98
N SER A 9 -40.97 19.97 36.47
CA SER A 9 -39.91 20.56 35.69
C SER A 9 -38.82 19.51 35.45
N LEU A 10 -38.60 19.11 34.21
CA LEU A 10 -37.45 18.32 33.80
C LEU A 10 -36.20 19.22 33.91
N ARG A 11 -35.62 19.29 35.12
CA ARG A 11 -34.29 19.88 35.29
C ARG A 11 -33.30 19.00 34.54
N GLY A 12 -32.89 19.41 33.32
CA GLY A 12 -31.82 18.79 32.56
C GLY A 12 -30.56 18.73 33.45
N ARG A 13 -30.12 17.51 33.79
CA ARG A 13 -28.86 17.28 34.49
C ARG A 13 -27.73 17.84 33.62
N ARG A 14 -27.19 19.00 33.99
CA ARG A 14 -25.97 19.50 33.34
C ARG A 14 -24.83 18.56 33.64
N LEU A 15 -24.18 18.07 32.60
CA LEU A 15 -22.96 17.26 32.74
C LEU A 15 -21.93 18.04 33.58
N PRO A 16 -21.17 17.36 34.47
CA PRO A 16 -20.07 17.99 35.18
C PRO A 16 -19.02 18.51 34.16
N ARG A 17 -18.27 19.55 34.53
CA ARG A 17 -17.28 20.16 33.60
C ARG A 17 -16.37 19.18 32.93
N ILE A 18 -15.93 18.12 33.64
CA ILE A 18 -15.11 17.01 33.06
C ILE A 18 -15.87 16.29 31.95
N GLY A 19 -17.17 16.00 32.14
CA GLY A 19 -18.01 15.36 31.11
C GLY A 19 -18.19 16.26 29.87
N GLN A 20 -18.30 17.59 30.04
CA GLN A 20 -18.39 18.54 28.93
C GLN A 20 -17.09 18.59 28.12
N VAL A 21 -15.93 18.61 28.82
CA VAL A 21 -14.61 18.57 28.16
C VAL A 21 -14.42 17.22 27.40
N ALA A 22 -14.75 16.09 28.03
CA ALA A 22 -14.67 14.78 27.39
C ALA A 22 -15.55 14.70 26.12
N LEU A 23 -16.79 15.22 26.22
CA LEU A 23 -17.70 15.26 25.07
C LEU A 23 -17.15 16.17 23.95
N ALA A 24 -16.62 17.33 24.29
CA ALA A 24 -16.01 18.24 23.31
C ALA A 24 -14.81 17.59 22.59
N LEU A 25 -13.94 16.88 23.32
CA LEU A 25 -12.82 16.13 22.74
C LEU A 25 -13.30 14.99 21.83
N LEU A 26 -14.34 14.27 22.21
CA LEU A 26 -14.95 13.22 21.38
C LEU A 26 -15.55 13.82 20.10
N CYS A 27 -16.29 14.91 20.20
CA CYS A 27 -16.86 15.61 19.05
C CYS A 27 -15.75 16.15 18.11
N ALA A 28 -14.69 16.73 18.67
CA ALA A 28 -13.55 17.20 17.90
C ALA A 28 -12.82 16.03 17.20
N GLY A 29 -12.60 14.90 17.89
CA GLY A 29 -12.03 13.70 17.34
C GLY A 29 -12.88 13.11 16.22
N PHE A 30 -14.18 13.01 16.42
CA PHE A 30 -15.12 12.57 15.39
C PHE A 30 -15.15 13.51 14.18
N GLY A 31 -15.24 14.81 14.41
CA GLY A 31 -15.18 15.82 13.34
C GLY A 31 -13.89 15.75 12.54
N TYR A 32 -12.76 15.53 13.22
CA TYR A 32 -11.47 15.34 12.56
C TYR A 32 -11.44 14.04 11.71
N LEU A 33 -11.93 12.92 12.24
CA LEU A 33 -12.02 11.65 11.48
C LEU A 33 -12.94 11.79 10.28
N ALA A 34 -14.08 12.44 10.44
CA ALA A 34 -15.00 12.75 9.33
C ALA A 34 -14.31 13.63 8.27
N TYR A 35 -13.60 14.68 8.68
CA TYR A 35 -12.81 15.52 7.78
C TYR A 35 -11.76 14.69 7.01
N VAL A 36 -10.99 13.85 7.71
CA VAL A 36 -9.99 12.98 7.07
C VAL A 36 -10.66 12.06 6.04
N TYR A 37 -11.79 11.45 6.38
CA TYR A 37 -12.52 10.54 5.48
C TYR A 37 -13.08 11.26 4.24
N LEU A 38 -13.66 12.43 4.41
CA LEU A 38 -14.23 13.25 3.33
C LEU A 38 -13.16 13.84 2.41
N THR A 39 -11.94 14.05 2.93
CA THR A 39 -10.80 14.58 2.15
C THR A 39 -9.91 13.50 1.55
N LEU A 40 -10.28 12.20 1.68
CA LEU A 40 -9.54 11.14 1.02
C LEU A 40 -9.63 11.29 -0.51
N PRO A 41 -8.53 11.00 -1.24
CA PRO A 41 -8.51 11.10 -2.69
C PRO A 41 -9.55 10.16 -3.33
N ASP A 42 -10.13 10.61 -4.43
CA ASP A 42 -10.90 9.73 -5.30
C ASP A 42 -9.95 8.80 -6.05
N VAL A 43 -10.19 7.51 -5.93
CA VAL A 43 -9.39 6.46 -6.58
C VAL A 43 -10.13 5.82 -7.76
N SER A 44 -11.35 6.26 -8.06
CA SER A 44 -12.23 5.65 -9.07
C SER A 44 -11.63 5.69 -10.47
N SER A 45 -10.94 6.78 -10.82
CA SER A 45 -10.25 6.95 -12.09
C SER A 45 -9.16 5.89 -12.32
N LEU A 46 -8.56 5.35 -11.25
CA LEU A 46 -7.53 4.32 -11.34
C LEU A 46 -8.05 2.96 -11.84
N ARG A 47 -9.35 2.78 -11.96
CA ARG A 47 -9.94 1.57 -12.57
C ARG A 47 -9.47 1.40 -14.01
N THR A 48 -9.40 2.48 -14.75
CA THR A 48 -9.14 2.49 -16.20
C THR A 48 -7.97 3.38 -16.60
N ALA A 49 -7.69 4.44 -15.85
CA ALA A 49 -6.63 5.39 -16.14
C ALA A 49 -5.36 5.11 -15.32
N ASN A 50 -4.21 5.37 -15.92
CA ASN A 50 -2.93 5.31 -15.25
C ASN A 50 -2.60 6.69 -14.68
N PRO A 51 -2.05 6.79 -13.45
CA PRO A 51 -1.65 8.08 -12.90
C PRO A 51 -0.49 8.66 -13.72
N ALA A 52 -0.59 9.93 -14.09
CA ALA A 52 0.47 10.63 -14.81
C ALA A 52 1.74 10.83 -13.94
N THR A 53 1.55 10.94 -12.63
CA THR A 53 2.61 11.05 -11.62
C THR A 53 2.11 10.52 -10.27
N THR A 54 2.98 10.45 -9.27
CA THR A 54 2.61 10.08 -7.91
C THR A 54 3.21 11.07 -6.91
N ALA A 55 2.62 11.16 -5.71
CA ALA A 55 3.16 12.01 -4.65
C ALA A 55 4.63 11.69 -4.33
N PHE A 56 5.00 10.40 -4.45
CA PHE A 56 6.38 9.96 -4.22
C PHE A 56 7.33 10.40 -5.35
N ILE A 57 6.94 10.28 -6.62
CA ILE A 57 7.71 10.76 -7.77
C ILE A 57 7.93 12.28 -7.65
N GLU A 58 6.85 13.04 -7.37
CA GLU A 58 6.94 14.48 -7.19
C GLU A 58 7.86 14.89 -6.03
N LEU A 59 7.83 14.12 -4.93
CA LEU A 59 8.77 14.33 -3.84
C LEU A 59 10.22 14.14 -4.31
N ARG A 60 10.51 13.06 -5.03
CA ARG A 60 11.86 12.78 -5.54
C ARG A 60 12.36 13.86 -6.48
N VAL A 61 11.47 14.37 -7.35
CA VAL A 61 11.78 15.50 -8.23
C VAL A 61 12.11 16.77 -7.42
N ARG A 62 11.33 17.06 -6.38
CA ARG A 62 11.62 18.21 -5.50
C ARG A 62 12.93 18.04 -4.73
N GLU A 63 13.20 16.83 -4.19
CA GLU A 63 14.47 16.53 -3.50
C GLU A 63 15.69 16.72 -4.40
N ALA A 64 15.63 16.25 -5.66
CA ALA A 64 16.72 16.42 -6.62
C ALA A 64 16.95 17.90 -6.93
N ARG A 65 15.88 18.65 -7.22
CA ARG A 65 15.97 20.10 -7.50
C ARG A 65 16.53 20.88 -6.32
N ALA A 66 16.11 20.55 -5.10
CA ALA A 66 16.61 21.20 -3.88
C ALA A 66 18.12 20.98 -3.65
N LYS A 67 18.68 19.88 -4.20
CA LYS A 67 20.11 19.56 -4.18
C LYS A 67 20.86 20.10 -5.40
N GLY A 68 20.21 20.84 -6.30
CA GLY A 68 20.82 21.36 -7.53
C GLY A 68 21.08 20.28 -8.60
N HIS A 69 20.48 19.09 -8.47
CA HIS A 69 20.64 18.01 -9.45
C HIS A 69 19.46 17.96 -10.42
N PRO A 70 19.69 17.57 -11.70
CA PRO A 70 18.60 17.29 -12.62
C PRO A 70 17.78 16.10 -12.08
N ALA A 71 16.45 16.26 -12.07
CA ALA A 71 15.58 15.20 -11.62
C ALA A 71 15.47 14.12 -12.71
N ARG A 72 16.05 12.93 -12.44
CA ARG A 72 15.84 11.77 -13.29
C ARG A 72 14.44 11.21 -13.06
N ARG A 73 13.72 10.92 -14.15
CA ARG A 73 12.45 10.21 -14.15
C ARG A 73 12.36 9.33 -15.38
N GLU A 74 12.73 8.08 -15.22
CA GLU A 74 12.57 7.03 -16.24
C GLU A 74 11.36 6.17 -15.84
N GLN A 75 10.26 6.26 -16.58
CA GLN A 75 9.05 5.50 -16.31
C GLN A 75 8.47 4.97 -17.62
N ARG A 76 8.22 3.65 -17.68
CA ARG A 76 7.57 3.00 -18.81
C ARG A 76 6.44 2.13 -18.31
N TRP A 77 5.21 2.51 -18.64
CA TRP A 77 4.04 1.78 -18.24
C TRP A 77 3.84 0.54 -19.11
N VAL A 78 3.54 -0.61 -18.47
CA VAL A 78 3.14 -1.84 -19.13
C VAL A 78 1.93 -2.45 -18.43
N GLY A 79 1.01 -3.04 -19.22
CA GLY A 79 -0.15 -3.75 -18.67
C GLY A 79 0.27 -5.01 -17.91
N TYR A 80 -0.60 -5.48 -17.02
CA TYR A 80 -0.37 -6.63 -16.16
C TYR A 80 0.15 -7.89 -16.88
N SER A 81 -0.42 -8.22 -18.05
CA SER A 81 -0.03 -9.38 -18.86
C SER A 81 1.38 -9.25 -19.46
N ARG A 82 1.91 -8.04 -19.56
CA ARG A 82 3.26 -7.77 -20.07
C ARG A 82 4.32 -7.69 -18.96
N ILE A 83 3.98 -8.02 -17.74
CA ILE A 83 4.91 -8.19 -16.62
C ILE A 83 5.07 -9.71 -16.39
N SER A 84 6.32 -10.17 -16.30
CA SER A 84 6.57 -11.61 -16.17
C SER A 84 5.86 -12.21 -14.95
N PRO A 85 5.32 -13.44 -15.06
CA PRO A 85 4.75 -14.14 -13.89
C PRO A 85 5.77 -14.31 -12.76
N THR A 86 7.04 -14.48 -13.11
CA THR A 86 8.14 -14.61 -12.14
C THR A 86 8.35 -13.32 -11.35
N LEU A 87 8.31 -12.13 -11.98
CA LEU A 87 8.44 -10.86 -11.26
C LEU A 87 7.26 -10.62 -10.34
N LYS A 88 6.03 -10.85 -10.81
CA LYS A 88 4.83 -10.74 -9.97
C LYS A 88 4.95 -11.63 -8.72
N ARG A 89 5.35 -12.89 -8.90
CA ARG A 89 5.55 -13.84 -7.79
C ARG A 89 6.66 -13.42 -6.85
N ALA A 90 7.82 -13.01 -7.40
CA ALA A 90 8.95 -12.55 -6.58
C ALA A 90 8.58 -11.36 -5.69
N VAL A 91 7.84 -10.39 -6.25
CA VAL A 91 7.37 -9.21 -5.51
C VAL A 91 6.37 -9.60 -4.43
N LEU A 92 5.40 -10.47 -4.73
CA LEU A 92 4.45 -10.98 -3.73
C LEU A 92 5.18 -11.67 -2.57
N VAL A 93 6.14 -12.53 -2.86
CA VAL A 93 6.95 -13.22 -1.84
C VAL A 93 7.77 -12.24 -1.00
N ALA A 94 8.31 -11.20 -1.62
CA ALA A 94 9.17 -10.24 -0.95
C ALA A 94 8.42 -9.25 -0.06
N GLU A 95 7.23 -8.82 -0.49
CA GLU A 95 6.53 -7.68 0.06
C GLU A 95 5.19 -8.04 0.73
N ASP A 96 4.47 -9.05 0.22
CA ASP A 96 3.11 -9.36 0.66
C ASP A 96 2.66 -10.74 0.18
N ALA A 97 3.10 -11.79 0.84
CA ALA A 97 2.78 -13.18 0.46
C ALA A 97 1.28 -13.51 0.58
N ALA A 98 0.53 -12.76 1.37
CA ALA A 98 -0.90 -12.94 1.58
C ALA A 98 -1.77 -11.99 0.74
N PHE A 99 -1.18 -11.23 -0.19
CA PHE A 99 -1.84 -10.18 -0.98
C PHE A 99 -3.24 -10.56 -1.52
N TRP A 100 -3.41 -11.77 -2.01
CA TRP A 100 -4.67 -12.24 -2.57
C TRP A 100 -5.74 -12.59 -1.53
N ARG A 101 -5.38 -12.67 -0.24
CA ARG A 101 -6.26 -13.18 0.84
C ARG A 101 -6.79 -12.11 1.78
N HIS A 102 -6.18 -10.91 1.78
CA HIS A 102 -6.62 -9.82 2.65
C HIS A 102 -7.16 -8.63 1.83
N GLU A 103 -7.89 -7.74 2.47
CA GLU A 103 -8.47 -6.53 1.89
C GLU A 103 -7.66 -5.28 2.28
N GLY A 104 -6.40 -5.23 1.85
CA GLY A 104 -5.50 -4.08 2.04
C GLY A 104 -4.79 -4.02 3.38
N ILE A 105 -5.21 -4.80 4.37
CA ILE A 105 -4.56 -4.91 5.68
C ILE A 105 -4.43 -6.40 6.01
N ASP A 106 -3.20 -6.84 6.21
CA ASP A 106 -2.91 -8.21 6.69
C ASP A 106 -2.81 -8.17 8.22
N VAL A 107 -3.93 -8.49 8.88
CA VAL A 107 -4.03 -8.49 10.36
C VAL A 107 -3.17 -9.60 10.96
N ASP A 108 -3.09 -10.75 10.27
CA ASP A 108 -2.30 -11.90 10.74
C ASP A 108 -0.80 -11.59 10.71
N GLU A 109 -0.31 -10.91 9.63
CA GLU A 109 1.09 -10.51 9.57
C GLU A 109 1.41 -9.38 10.55
N ILE A 110 0.49 -8.45 10.78
CA ILE A 110 0.64 -7.42 11.83
C ILE A 110 0.79 -8.08 13.21
N ARG A 111 -0.06 -9.05 13.53
CA ARG A 111 0.01 -9.79 14.80
C ARG A 111 1.33 -10.54 14.94
N LYS A 112 1.74 -11.31 13.93
CA LYS A 112 3.02 -12.03 13.91
C LYS A 112 4.23 -11.08 14.00
N SER A 113 4.14 -9.92 13.38
CA SER A 113 5.21 -8.89 13.46
C SER A 113 5.31 -8.33 14.86
N LEU A 114 4.18 -8.04 15.51
CA LEU A 114 4.14 -7.55 16.89
C LEU A 114 4.68 -8.59 17.89
N GLU A 115 4.30 -9.87 17.72
CA GLU A 115 4.81 -10.97 18.55
C GLU A 115 6.34 -11.08 18.43
N ARG A 116 6.89 -11.07 17.20
CA ARG A 116 8.34 -11.08 16.95
C ARG A 116 9.05 -9.84 17.52
N ASP A 117 8.45 -8.67 17.42
CA ASP A 117 9.01 -7.42 17.93
C ASP A 117 9.10 -7.42 19.46
N LEU A 118 8.07 -7.98 20.13
CA LEU A 118 8.06 -8.17 21.60
C LEU A 118 9.13 -9.18 22.04
N GLU A 119 9.28 -10.30 21.32
CA GLU A 119 10.30 -11.32 21.62
C GLU A 119 11.74 -10.82 21.43
N GLN A 120 11.96 -10.00 20.39
CA GLN A 120 13.30 -9.52 20.02
C GLN A 120 13.66 -8.16 20.61
N GLY A 121 12.74 -7.49 21.30
CA GLY A 121 12.94 -6.14 21.82
C GLY A 121 13.27 -5.09 20.75
N ARG A 122 12.84 -5.34 19.50
CA ARG A 122 13.13 -4.49 18.34
C ARG A 122 11.85 -4.27 17.56
N PHE A 123 11.61 -3.02 17.18
CA PHE A 123 10.54 -2.71 16.22
C PHE A 123 11.04 -2.99 14.79
N SER A 124 10.70 -4.16 14.24
CA SER A 124 11.08 -4.52 12.89
C SER A 124 10.17 -3.81 11.87
N ARG A 125 10.74 -3.44 10.72
CA ARG A 125 9.98 -2.90 9.60
C ARG A 125 9.41 -4.07 8.79
N GLY A 126 8.22 -4.55 9.15
CA GLY A 126 7.48 -5.57 8.42
C GLY A 126 5.98 -5.35 8.64
N GLY A 127 5.13 -5.87 7.77
CA GLY A 127 3.68 -5.82 7.94
C GLY A 127 2.94 -4.71 7.18
N SER A 128 3.59 -3.97 6.26
CA SER A 128 2.86 -3.11 5.32
C SER A 128 2.55 -3.88 4.04
N THR A 129 1.28 -3.95 3.65
CA THR A 129 0.84 -4.63 2.43
C THR A 129 1.19 -3.85 1.15
N ILE A 130 1.15 -4.54 0.00
CA ILE A 130 1.30 -3.90 -1.32
C ILE A 130 0.28 -2.77 -1.51
N THR A 131 -0.96 -2.95 -1.07
CA THR A 131 -2.00 -1.91 -1.19
C THR A 131 -1.69 -0.69 -0.34
N GLN A 132 -1.17 -0.87 0.88
CA GLN A 132 -0.71 0.25 1.72
C GLN A 132 0.49 0.97 1.10
N GLN A 133 1.44 0.22 0.54
CA GLN A 133 2.59 0.80 -0.17
C GLN A 133 2.14 1.57 -1.42
N LEU A 134 1.15 1.05 -2.18
CA LEU A 134 0.56 1.76 -3.31
C LEU A 134 -0.10 3.06 -2.87
N ALA A 135 -0.95 3.02 -1.83
CA ALA A 135 -1.60 4.21 -1.25
C ALA A 135 -0.57 5.28 -0.87
N LYS A 136 0.50 4.87 -0.20
CA LYS A 136 1.61 5.76 0.17
C LYS A 136 2.27 6.37 -1.07
N ASN A 137 2.63 5.57 -2.07
CA ASN A 137 3.29 6.06 -3.27
C ASN A 137 2.43 7.06 -4.06
N LEU A 138 1.13 6.75 -4.21
CA LEU A 138 0.22 7.57 -5.00
C LEU A 138 -0.08 8.93 -4.36
N TYR A 139 -0.32 8.96 -3.05
CA TYR A 139 -1.01 10.10 -2.42
C TYR A 139 -0.31 10.70 -1.21
N LEU A 140 0.71 10.05 -0.65
CA LEU A 140 1.28 10.48 0.62
C LEU A 140 2.77 10.80 0.50
N THR A 141 3.19 11.83 1.23
CA THR A 141 4.62 12.13 1.40
C THR A 141 5.16 11.41 2.66
N PRO A 142 6.43 11.02 2.67
CA PRO A 142 7.07 10.46 3.87
C PRO A 142 7.00 11.45 5.03
N SER A 143 6.35 11.06 6.10
CA SER A 143 6.39 11.77 7.38
C SER A 143 6.25 10.76 8.52
N LYS A 144 6.79 11.09 9.70
CA LYS A 144 6.67 10.25 10.89
C LYS A 144 5.36 10.48 11.65
N ASN A 145 4.42 11.23 11.09
CA ASN A 145 3.14 11.53 11.72
C ASN A 145 2.24 10.27 11.73
N PRO A 146 1.75 9.80 12.88
CA PRO A 146 0.84 8.64 12.97
C PRO A 146 -0.47 8.85 12.19
N LEU A 147 -0.95 10.09 12.04
CA LEU A 147 -2.12 10.42 11.24
C LEU A 147 -1.90 10.12 9.74
N ARG A 148 -0.66 10.21 9.26
CA ARG A 148 -0.32 9.76 7.90
C ARG A 148 -0.56 8.26 7.75
N LYS A 149 -0.18 7.45 8.77
CA LYS A 149 -0.42 5.99 8.72
C LYS A 149 -1.91 5.66 8.71
N LEU A 150 -2.71 6.41 9.47
CA LEU A 150 -4.17 6.28 9.42
C LEU A 150 -4.72 6.60 8.00
N LYS A 151 -4.28 7.72 7.39
CA LYS A 151 -4.66 8.03 5.99
C LYS A 151 -4.25 6.94 5.02
N GLU A 152 -3.04 6.39 5.16
CA GLU A 152 -2.56 5.28 4.35
C GLU A 152 -3.49 4.06 4.41
N LEU A 153 -3.92 3.66 5.63
CA LEU A 153 -4.86 2.57 5.84
C LEU A 153 -6.22 2.84 5.20
N LEU A 154 -6.77 4.04 5.39
CA LEU A 154 -8.07 4.42 4.81
C LEU A 154 -8.03 4.46 3.28
N ILE A 155 -6.94 4.98 2.69
CA ILE A 155 -6.75 4.99 1.23
C ILE A 155 -6.59 3.55 0.73
N ALA A 156 -5.83 2.70 1.43
CA ALA A 156 -5.66 1.29 1.06
C ALA A 156 -7.02 0.56 1.04
N ARG A 157 -7.86 0.75 2.06
CA ARG A 157 -9.24 0.21 2.07
C ARG A 157 -10.09 0.73 0.91
N ARG A 158 -9.96 2.01 0.55
CA ARG A 158 -10.67 2.60 -0.59
C ARG A 158 -10.18 2.03 -1.93
N LEU A 159 -8.87 1.78 -2.08
CA LEU A 159 -8.31 1.12 -3.25
C LEU A 159 -8.88 -0.30 -3.40
N GLU A 160 -8.89 -1.10 -2.33
CA GLU A 160 -9.43 -2.47 -2.35
C GLU A 160 -10.94 -2.50 -2.66
N ALA A 161 -11.71 -1.53 -2.13
CA ALA A 161 -13.14 -1.45 -2.38
C ALA A 161 -13.49 -1.07 -3.84
N GLN A 162 -12.57 -0.43 -4.55
CA GLN A 162 -12.85 0.11 -5.89
C GLN A 162 -12.07 -0.55 -7.03
N LEU A 163 -10.95 -1.19 -6.74
CA LEU A 163 -10.06 -1.80 -7.73
C LEU A 163 -9.97 -3.31 -7.52
N SER A 164 -9.82 -4.05 -8.61
CA SER A 164 -9.46 -5.47 -8.51
C SER A 164 -8.02 -5.63 -7.97
N LYS A 165 -7.74 -6.74 -7.29
CA LYS A 165 -6.39 -7.10 -6.85
C LYS A 165 -5.37 -7.07 -7.99
N ARG A 166 -5.75 -7.56 -9.16
CA ARG A 166 -4.94 -7.50 -10.38
C ARG A 166 -4.56 -6.06 -10.73
N ARG A 167 -5.52 -5.12 -10.67
CA ARG A 167 -5.28 -3.71 -10.97
C ARG A 167 -4.40 -3.05 -9.92
N ILE A 168 -4.59 -3.36 -8.65
CA ILE A 168 -3.74 -2.87 -7.55
C ILE A 168 -2.29 -3.29 -7.77
N LEU A 169 -2.05 -4.58 -8.08
CA LEU A 169 -0.71 -5.08 -8.34
C LEU A 169 -0.10 -4.50 -9.61
N GLU A 170 -0.88 -4.30 -10.67
CA GLU A 170 -0.43 -3.64 -11.90
C GLU A 170 0.01 -2.21 -11.62
N LEU A 171 -0.82 -1.42 -10.92
CA LEU A 171 -0.48 -0.06 -10.52
C LEU A 171 0.79 -0.04 -9.68
N TYR A 172 0.88 -0.89 -8.66
CA TYR A 172 2.04 -0.98 -7.77
C TYR A 172 3.33 -1.21 -8.56
N LEU A 173 3.36 -2.24 -9.40
CA LEU A 173 4.53 -2.61 -10.19
C LEU A 173 4.97 -1.53 -11.20
N ASN A 174 4.06 -0.62 -11.58
CA ASN A 174 4.35 0.46 -12.52
C ASN A 174 4.71 1.79 -11.85
N VAL A 175 4.43 1.98 -10.55
CA VAL A 175 4.64 3.29 -9.90
C VAL A 175 5.75 3.30 -8.86
N ILE A 176 6.15 2.15 -8.30
CA ILE A 176 7.21 2.13 -7.30
C ILE A 176 8.58 2.44 -7.90
N GLU A 177 9.48 2.96 -7.06
CA GLU A 177 10.87 3.20 -7.39
C GLU A 177 11.64 1.87 -7.37
N TRP A 178 12.38 1.57 -8.43
CA TRP A 178 13.22 0.37 -8.60
C TRP A 178 14.72 0.67 -8.69
N GLY A 179 15.07 1.93 -8.71
CA GLY A 179 16.42 2.49 -8.78
C GLY A 179 16.33 4.00 -8.68
N ASP A 180 17.44 4.70 -8.62
CA ASP A 180 17.45 6.17 -8.51
C ASP A 180 16.80 6.81 -9.76
N GLY A 181 15.57 7.32 -9.57
CA GLY A 181 14.78 7.92 -10.66
C GLY A 181 14.21 6.92 -11.68
N VAL A 182 14.24 5.60 -11.36
CA VAL A 182 13.68 4.53 -12.20
C VAL A 182 12.38 4.05 -11.61
N TYR A 183 11.28 4.19 -12.33
CA TYR A 183 9.93 3.85 -11.89
C TYR A 183 9.26 2.84 -12.81
N GLY A 184 8.68 1.80 -12.21
CA GLY A 184 7.95 0.77 -12.93
C GLY A 184 8.83 -0.36 -13.45
N ALA A 185 8.20 -1.55 -13.52
CA ALA A 185 8.85 -2.83 -13.82
C ALA A 185 9.54 -2.85 -15.19
N GLU A 186 8.96 -2.22 -16.22
CA GLU A 186 9.54 -2.20 -17.56
C GLU A 186 10.80 -1.33 -17.61
N ALA A 187 10.77 -0.15 -16.97
CA ALA A 187 11.94 0.70 -16.86
C ALA A 187 13.06 0.01 -16.08
N ALA A 188 12.72 -0.65 -14.97
CA ALA A 188 13.65 -1.42 -14.15
C ALA A 188 14.31 -2.58 -14.92
N ALA A 189 13.52 -3.36 -15.65
CA ALA A 189 14.04 -4.48 -16.44
C ALA A 189 15.02 -4.03 -17.52
N ARG A 190 14.71 -2.91 -18.19
CA ARG A 190 15.60 -2.32 -19.20
C ARG A 190 16.86 -1.73 -18.58
N GLU A 191 16.73 -1.01 -17.49
CA GLU A 191 17.86 -0.36 -16.82
C GLU A 191 18.88 -1.36 -16.30
N HIS A 192 18.40 -2.38 -15.57
CA HIS A 192 19.29 -3.29 -14.87
C HIS A 192 19.72 -4.50 -15.69
N PHE A 193 18.91 -4.93 -16.70
CA PHE A 193 19.17 -6.16 -17.45
C PHE A 193 19.08 -6.02 -18.97
N GLY A 194 18.76 -4.82 -19.48
CA GLY A 194 18.62 -4.59 -20.94
C GLY A 194 17.44 -5.32 -21.58
N LYS A 195 16.46 -5.79 -20.78
CA LYS A 195 15.36 -6.65 -21.22
C LYS A 195 13.99 -5.99 -21.00
N SER A 196 12.96 -6.55 -21.63
CA SER A 196 11.57 -6.24 -21.29
C SER A 196 11.15 -6.94 -20.00
N ALA A 197 10.24 -6.31 -19.23
CA ALA A 197 9.70 -6.88 -17.99
C ALA A 197 9.04 -8.26 -18.18
N VAL A 198 8.53 -8.58 -19.36
CA VAL A 198 7.94 -9.89 -19.66
C VAL A 198 9.00 -11.00 -19.79
N SER A 199 10.25 -10.64 -20.12
CA SER A 199 11.35 -11.57 -20.40
C SER A 199 12.28 -11.80 -19.20
N LEU A 200 11.93 -11.27 -18.02
CA LEU A 200 12.73 -11.46 -16.80
C LEU A 200 12.74 -12.92 -16.37
N THR A 201 13.91 -13.46 -16.10
CA THR A 201 14.12 -14.78 -15.47
C THR A 201 13.72 -14.76 -14.00
N ALA A 202 13.67 -15.93 -13.36
CA ALA A 202 13.38 -16.02 -11.94
C ALA A 202 14.45 -15.33 -11.09
N ASP A 203 15.73 -15.48 -11.45
CA ASP A 203 16.88 -14.88 -10.76
C ASP A 203 16.85 -13.36 -10.84
N GLU A 204 16.63 -12.80 -12.04
CA GLU A 204 16.52 -11.35 -12.26
C GLU A 204 15.30 -10.75 -11.54
N ALA A 205 14.17 -11.44 -11.59
CA ALA A 205 12.95 -11.06 -10.87
C ALA A 205 13.17 -11.02 -9.36
N ALA A 206 13.86 -12.00 -8.80
CA ALA A 206 14.16 -12.06 -7.39
C ALA A 206 15.18 -10.98 -6.95
N LEU A 207 16.16 -10.62 -7.81
CA LEU A 207 17.06 -9.49 -7.57
C LEU A 207 16.30 -8.16 -7.52
N LEU A 208 15.43 -7.91 -8.52
CA LEU A 208 14.57 -6.72 -8.53
C LEU A 208 13.71 -6.66 -7.27
N ALA A 209 12.97 -7.72 -6.96
CA ALA A 209 12.11 -7.77 -5.77
C ALA A 209 12.92 -7.58 -4.48
N GLY A 210 14.10 -8.17 -4.39
CA GLY A 210 15.01 -7.98 -3.25
C GLY A 210 15.50 -6.55 -3.07
N ALA A 211 15.60 -5.77 -4.15
CA ALA A 211 16.07 -4.39 -4.12
C ALA A 211 15.01 -3.37 -3.67
N ILE A 212 13.70 -3.71 -3.71
CA ILE A 212 12.58 -2.79 -3.37
C ILE A 212 12.74 -2.17 -1.98
N VAL A 213 13.31 -2.90 -1.03
CA VAL A 213 13.52 -2.41 0.35
C VAL A 213 14.33 -1.12 0.40
N ASN A 214 15.29 -0.94 -0.50
CA ASN A 214 16.08 0.27 -0.65
C ASN A 214 16.64 0.37 -2.09
N PRO A 215 15.81 0.75 -3.06
CA PRO A 215 16.14 0.66 -4.49
C PRO A 215 17.27 1.59 -4.93
N ARG A 216 17.56 2.64 -4.15
CA ARG A 216 18.66 3.58 -4.44
C ARG A 216 20.02 3.10 -3.95
N VAL A 217 20.05 2.06 -3.12
CA VAL A 217 21.28 1.47 -2.55
C VAL A 217 21.58 0.11 -3.17
N HIS A 218 20.52 -0.65 -3.45
CA HIS A 218 20.65 -1.99 -4.03
C HIS A 218 20.53 -1.91 -5.55
N ASP A 219 21.63 -2.15 -6.24
CA ASP A 219 21.66 -2.27 -7.71
C ASP A 219 21.52 -3.73 -8.13
N PRO A 220 20.41 -4.13 -8.76
CA PRO A 220 20.20 -5.49 -9.25
C PRO A 220 21.21 -5.93 -10.31
N SER A 221 21.82 -5.00 -11.08
CA SER A 221 22.85 -5.32 -12.09
C SER A 221 24.22 -5.60 -11.47
N LYS A 222 24.44 -5.12 -10.22
CA LYS A 222 25.68 -5.32 -9.45
C LYS A 222 25.36 -5.74 -8.03
N PRO A 223 24.82 -6.97 -7.84
CA PRO A 223 24.25 -7.38 -6.57
C PRO A 223 25.32 -7.55 -5.50
N THR A 224 25.10 -6.92 -4.35
CA THR A 224 25.92 -7.12 -3.14
C THR A 224 25.64 -8.50 -2.50
N PRO A 225 26.53 -9.04 -1.64
CA PRO A 225 26.26 -10.29 -0.90
C PRO A 225 24.94 -10.27 -0.13
N ARG A 226 24.54 -9.10 0.40
CA ARG A 226 23.26 -8.90 1.09
C ARG A 226 22.09 -9.05 0.13
N LEU A 227 22.14 -8.47 -1.07
CA LEU A 227 21.10 -8.59 -2.07
C LEU A 227 21.00 -10.02 -2.60
N LEU A 228 22.14 -10.69 -2.83
CA LEU A 228 22.18 -12.12 -3.20
C LEU A 228 21.57 -13.02 -2.10
N GLY A 229 21.79 -12.70 -0.82
CA GLY A 229 21.12 -13.39 0.28
C GLY A 229 19.60 -13.25 0.23
N ARG A 230 19.09 -12.04 -0.05
CA ARG A 230 17.66 -11.79 -0.24
C ARG A 230 17.09 -12.52 -1.47
N GLN A 231 17.82 -12.49 -2.60
CA GLN A 231 17.47 -13.22 -3.81
C GLN A 231 17.24 -14.69 -3.51
N ARG A 232 18.21 -15.38 -2.88
CA ARG A 232 18.09 -16.80 -2.50
C ARG A 232 16.86 -17.08 -1.65
N LEU A 233 16.59 -16.21 -0.65
CA LEU A 233 15.40 -16.33 0.20
C LEU A 233 14.10 -16.18 -0.61
N ILE A 234 14.04 -15.23 -1.55
CA ILE A 234 12.87 -15.03 -2.41
C ILE A 234 12.68 -16.25 -3.31
N LEU A 235 13.72 -16.69 -3.99
CA LEU A 235 13.68 -17.87 -4.88
C LEU A 235 13.19 -19.13 -4.14
N SER A 236 13.69 -19.39 -2.94
CA SER A 236 13.26 -20.55 -2.13
C SER A 236 11.77 -20.51 -1.74
N ARG A 237 11.18 -19.32 -1.69
CA ARG A 237 9.77 -19.13 -1.33
C ARG A 237 8.83 -18.97 -2.53
N MET A 238 9.35 -18.75 -3.72
CA MET A 238 8.52 -18.54 -4.93
C MET A 238 7.64 -19.73 -5.29
N GLY A 239 8.01 -20.95 -4.90
CA GLY A 239 7.18 -22.13 -5.08
C GLY A 239 5.91 -22.15 -4.24
N VAL A 240 5.86 -21.41 -3.15
CA VAL A 240 4.74 -21.38 -2.17
C VAL A 240 3.67 -20.36 -2.56
N VAL A 241 4.03 -19.31 -3.30
CA VAL A 241 3.13 -18.22 -3.69
C VAL A 241 2.88 -18.27 -5.18
N SER A 242 1.66 -18.57 -5.58
CA SER A 242 1.23 -18.47 -6.98
C SER A 242 0.16 -17.42 -7.12
N PRO A 243 0.28 -16.45 -8.05
CA PRO A 243 -0.85 -15.59 -8.42
C PRO A 243 -1.99 -16.49 -8.90
N PRO A 244 -3.25 -16.18 -8.57
CA PRO A 244 -4.38 -16.90 -9.15
C PRO A 244 -4.34 -16.77 -10.68
N SER A 245 -4.92 -17.74 -11.38
CA SER A 245 -5.09 -17.65 -12.83
C SER A 245 -5.81 -16.35 -13.20
N ASP A 246 -5.60 -15.86 -14.42
CA ASP A 246 -6.21 -14.60 -14.87
C ASP A 246 -7.75 -14.58 -14.72
N ALA A 247 -8.40 -15.75 -14.80
CA ALA A 247 -9.84 -15.92 -14.57
C ALA A 247 -10.23 -15.71 -13.09
N ALA A 248 -9.43 -16.17 -12.15
CA ALA A 248 -9.69 -16.03 -10.71
C ALA A 248 -9.30 -14.65 -10.15
N ALA A 249 -8.37 -13.96 -10.82
CA ALA A 249 -7.91 -12.63 -10.40
C ALA A 249 -8.89 -11.49 -10.75
N ASN A 250 -9.94 -11.79 -11.54
CA ASN A 250 -10.95 -10.83 -11.95
C ASN A 250 -12.36 -11.47 -11.86
N PRO A 251 -12.90 -11.74 -10.65
CA PRO A 251 -14.29 -12.12 -10.55
C PRO A 251 -15.11 -10.94 -11.08
N GLY A 252 -15.78 -11.14 -12.23
CA GLY A 252 -16.71 -10.14 -12.78
C GLY A 252 -17.77 -9.78 -11.75
N PRO A 253 -18.45 -8.63 -11.92
CA PRO A 253 -19.44 -8.11 -10.95
C PRO A 253 -20.59 -9.08 -10.62
N ALA A 254 -20.79 -10.14 -11.38
CA ALA A 254 -21.80 -11.17 -11.11
C ALA A 254 -21.37 -12.17 -10.01
N ALA A 255 -20.09 -12.44 -9.83
CA ALA A 255 -19.62 -13.41 -8.83
C ALA A 255 -19.56 -12.87 -7.39
N ALA A 256 -19.57 -11.53 -7.24
CA ALA A 256 -19.59 -10.90 -5.91
C ALA A 256 -20.98 -10.96 -5.24
N SER A 257 -22.06 -11.18 -6.02
CA SER A 257 -23.43 -11.28 -5.51
C SER A 257 -23.74 -12.63 -4.86
N GLU A 258 -23.10 -13.71 -5.29
CA GLU A 258 -23.36 -15.06 -4.77
C GLU A 258 -22.61 -15.40 -3.49
N ALA A 259 -21.50 -14.71 -3.20
CA ALA A 259 -20.71 -14.93 -1.98
C ALA A 259 -21.28 -14.24 -0.73
N SER A 260 -22.23 -13.29 -0.89
CA SER A 260 -22.85 -12.55 0.22
C SER A 260 -24.19 -13.15 0.70
N GLY A 261 -24.61 -14.29 0.16
CA GLY A 261 -25.90 -14.94 0.43
C GLY A 261 -25.83 -16.32 1.11
N ARG A 262 -24.69 -16.68 1.75
CA ARG A 262 -24.57 -17.91 2.53
C ARG A 262 -24.05 -17.64 3.92
#